data_589a14754121efe01c72f538a1562f91
#
_entry.id   589a14754121efe01c72f538a1562f91
#
_cell.length_a   1.000
_cell.length_b   1.000
_cell.length_c   1.000
_cell.angle_alpha   90.00
_cell.angle_beta   90.00
_cell.angle_gamma   90.00
#
_symmetry.space_group_name_H-M   'P 1'
#
loop_
_entity.id
_entity.type
_entity.pdbx_description
1 polymer ?
#
loop_
_entity_poly.entity_id
_entity_poly.type
_entity_poly.pdbx_seq_one_letter_code
_entity_poly.pdbx_strand_id
1 'polypeptide(L)'
;MSTLLNILVRDASRAPMQHRDEVEVSLQSGLEGDYRGTRENRQVTVVVQEAWEAALKDLGKDVPWSARRANLLVDDLNLENTSGQTLHIGDVILRITGETTPCPRMEEACAGLQNALAPEWRAGASCTVIEGGKIKVGDSVRLEKETLVATG
;
A
#
# COMPACT_ATOMS: atom_id res chain seq x y z
N MET A 1 -5.20 -3.54 16.68
CA MET A 1 -4.17 -4.37 16.07
C MET A 1 -4.30 -4.28 14.56
N SER A 2 -3.21 -4.01 13.88
CA SER A 2 -3.26 -3.82 12.42
C SER A 2 -3.41 -5.14 11.69
N THR A 3 -4.23 -5.14 10.65
CA THR A 3 -4.55 -6.35 9.88
C THR A 3 -4.52 -6.03 8.39
N LEU A 4 -4.10 -7.00 7.59
CA LEU A 4 -4.17 -6.92 6.14
C LEU A 4 -5.61 -7.21 5.73
N LEU A 5 -6.27 -6.20 5.15
CA LEU A 5 -7.70 -6.27 4.83
C LEU A 5 -7.97 -6.68 3.40
N ASN A 6 -7.08 -6.32 2.46
CA ASN A 6 -7.31 -6.58 1.05
C ASN A 6 -6.00 -6.63 0.28
N ILE A 7 -5.97 -7.43 -0.78
CA ILE A 7 -4.83 -7.54 -1.69
C ILE A 7 -5.36 -7.38 -3.11
N LEU A 8 -4.82 -6.41 -3.85
CA LEU A 8 -5.19 -6.18 -5.24
C LEU A 8 -3.94 -6.17 -6.12
N VAL A 9 -4.01 -6.85 -7.25
CA VAL A 9 -2.94 -6.87 -8.25
C VAL A 9 -3.53 -6.57 -9.62
N ARG A 10 -2.67 -6.17 -10.55
CA ARG A 10 -3.06 -6.01 -11.96
C ARG A 10 -1.88 -6.41 -12.82
N ASP A 11 -2.16 -7.06 -13.94
CA ASP A 11 -1.11 -7.61 -14.80
C ASP A 11 -0.60 -6.63 -15.85
N ALA A 12 -1.22 -5.46 -15.99
CA ALA A 12 -0.79 -4.44 -16.94
C ALA A 12 -1.25 -3.07 -16.49
N SER A 13 -0.62 -2.03 -17.05
CA SER A 13 -1.05 -0.66 -16.79
C SER A 13 -2.48 -0.48 -17.27
N ARG A 14 -3.32 0.15 -16.45
CA ARG A 14 -4.75 0.39 -16.71
C ARG A 14 -5.60 -0.87 -16.75
N ALA A 15 -5.02 -2.04 -16.47
CA ALA A 15 -5.81 -3.26 -16.34
C ALA A 15 -6.68 -3.20 -15.08
N PRO A 16 -7.79 -3.96 -15.06
CA PRO A 16 -8.63 -4.02 -13.86
C PRO A 16 -7.85 -4.58 -12.68
N MET A 17 -8.15 -4.07 -11.48
CA MET A 17 -7.57 -4.60 -10.25
C MET A 17 -8.24 -5.95 -9.96
N GLN A 18 -7.41 -6.92 -9.58
CA GLN A 18 -7.87 -8.27 -9.25
C GLN A 18 -7.64 -8.55 -7.78
N HIS A 19 -8.68 -8.97 -7.09
CA HIS A 19 -8.58 -9.34 -5.67
C HIS A 19 -7.89 -10.68 -5.52
N ARG A 20 -7.02 -10.79 -4.52
CA ARG A 20 -6.37 -12.04 -4.13
C ARG A 20 -6.61 -12.26 -2.64
N ASP A 21 -6.90 -13.51 -2.27
CA ASP A 21 -6.99 -13.86 -0.85
C ASP A 21 -5.60 -14.06 -0.27
N GLU A 22 -4.66 -14.49 -1.09
CA GLU A 22 -3.27 -14.64 -0.71
C GLU A 22 -2.39 -14.44 -1.93
N VAL A 23 -1.12 -14.10 -1.71
CA VAL A 23 -0.18 -13.86 -2.81
C VAL A 23 1.24 -14.13 -2.32
N GLU A 24 2.09 -14.65 -3.22
CA GLU A 24 3.53 -14.74 -2.98
C GLU A 24 4.18 -13.40 -3.20
N VAL A 25 5.14 -13.05 -2.35
CA VAL A 25 5.89 -11.80 -2.43
C VAL A 25 7.37 -12.14 -2.55
N SER A 26 8.06 -11.52 -3.51
CA SER A 26 9.48 -11.76 -3.71
C SER A 26 10.22 -10.45 -3.94
N LEU A 27 11.54 -10.48 -3.72
CA LEU A 27 12.39 -9.32 -3.95
C LEU A 27 12.43 -8.91 -5.42
N GLN A 28 12.32 -9.88 -6.32
CA GLN A 28 12.40 -9.65 -7.74
C GLN A 28 11.10 -9.16 -8.36
N SER A 29 9.98 -9.65 -7.86
CA SER A 29 8.67 -9.46 -8.50
C SER A 29 7.67 -8.67 -7.68
N GLY A 30 7.98 -8.34 -6.42
CA GLY A 30 6.98 -7.75 -5.54
C GLY A 30 5.84 -8.73 -5.33
N LEU A 31 4.61 -8.31 -5.50
CA LEU A 31 3.45 -9.22 -5.44
C LEU A 31 3.36 -10.01 -6.73
N GLU A 32 3.22 -11.31 -6.61
CA GLU A 32 3.09 -12.19 -7.78
C GLU A 32 1.88 -11.78 -8.61
N GLY A 33 2.10 -11.60 -9.91
CA GLY A 33 1.04 -11.21 -10.82
C GLY A 33 0.81 -9.71 -10.94
N ASP A 34 1.53 -8.89 -10.16
CA ASP A 34 1.39 -7.44 -10.26
C ASP A 34 2.46 -6.86 -11.19
N TYR A 35 2.03 -6.06 -12.16
CA TYR A 35 2.95 -5.57 -13.18
C TYR A 35 3.97 -4.57 -12.64
N ARG A 36 3.71 -3.95 -11.48
CA ARG A 36 4.63 -3.00 -10.86
C ARG A 36 5.70 -3.66 -9.99
N GLY A 37 5.61 -4.97 -9.80
CA GLY A 37 6.48 -5.67 -8.85
C GLY A 37 7.96 -5.60 -9.16
N THR A 38 8.34 -5.25 -10.39
CA THR A 38 9.74 -5.12 -10.79
C THR A 38 10.29 -3.71 -10.62
N ARG A 39 9.48 -2.75 -10.21
CA ARG A 39 9.93 -1.36 -10.02
C ARG A 39 10.73 -1.22 -8.74
N GLU A 40 11.90 -0.63 -8.85
CA GLU A 40 12.92 -0.60 -7.80
C GLU A 40 12.43 -0.09 -6.44
N ASN A 41 11.82 1.09 -6.43
CA ASN A 41 11.42 1.73 -5.16
C ASN A 41 9.92 1.71 -4.92
N ARG A 42 9.17 1.07 -5.80
CA ARG A 42 7.72 1.11 -5.77
C ARG A 42 7.14 -0.24 -6.15
N GLN A 43 7.69 -1.30 -5.57
CA GLN A 43 7.22 -2.65 -5.85
C GLN A 43 5.83 -2.91 -5.29
N VAL A 44 5.52 -2.31 -4.14
CA VAL A 44 4.26 -2.53 -3.44
C VAL A 44 3.76 -1.19 -2.92
N THR A 45 2.46 -0.94 -3.06
CA THR A 45 1.84 0.24 -2.50
C THR A 45 0.86 -0.17 -1.42
N VAL A 46 0.88 0.56 -0.29
CA VAL A 46 0.07 0.25 0.89
C VAL A 46 -0.76 1.46 1.26
N VAL A 47 -2.05 1.25 1.51
CA VAL A 47 -2.99 2.29 1.93
C VAL A 47 -3.62 1.87 3.25
N VAL A 48 -3.84 2.81 4.14
CA VAL A 48 -4.50 2.58 5.43
C VAL A 48 -5.98 2.90 5.29
N GLN A 49 -6.84 1.99 5.75
CA GLN A 49 -8.29 2.14 5.60
C GLN A 49 -8.81 3.42 6.23
N GLU A 50 -8.35 3.76 7.44
CA GLU A 50 -8.80 4.98 8.11
C GLU A 50 -8.43 6.23 7.34
N ALA A 51 -7.25 6.24 6.70
CA ALA A 51 -6.83 7.35 5.86
C ALA A 51 -7.69 7.48 4.61
N TRP A 52 -8.02 6.34 4.00
CA TRP A 52 -8.92 6.30 2.84
C TRP A 52 -10.30 6.82 3.22
N GLU A 53 -10.82 6.38 4.37
CA GLU A 53 -12.13 6.83 4.87
C GLU A 53 -12.14 8.33 5.17
N ALA A 54 -11.03 8.85 5.73
CA ALA A 54 -10.91 10.28 5.99
C ALA A 54 -10.97 11.08 4.69
N ALA A 55 -10.31 10.58 3.64
CA ALA A 55 -10.35 11.23 2.33
C ALA A 55 -11.77 11.23 1.76
N LEU A 56 -12.48 10.11 1.87
CA LEU A 56 -13.85 10.03 1.39
C LEU A 56 -14.79 10.93 2.17
N LYS A 57 -14.58 11.06 3.46
CA LYS A 57 -15.37 11.95 4.30
C LYS A 57 -15.19 13.41 3.88
N ASP A 58 -13.95 13.81 3.64
CA ASP A 58 -13.66 15.17 3.17
C ASP A 58 -14.25 15.42 1.79
N LEU A 59 -14.24 14.39 0.94
CA LEU A 59 -14.78 14.46 -0.41
C LEU A 59 -16.30 14.48 -0.43
N GLY A 60 -16.95 13.86 0.57
CA GLY A 60 -18.40 13.75 0.64
C GLY A 60 -18.99 12.79 -0.35
N LYS A 61 -18.21 11.81 -0.81
CA LYS A 61 -18.66 10.82 -1.80
C LYS A 61 -18.18 9.43 -1.42
N ASP A 62 -18.89 8.42 -1.90
CA ASP A 62 -18.52 7.03 -1.72
C ASP A 62 -17.76 6.56 -2.96
N VAL A 63 -16.54 6.06 -2.76
CA VAL A 63 -15.70 5.56 -3.85
C VAL A 63 -15.13 4.22 -3.41
N PRO A 64 -15.22 3.16 -4.22
CA PRO A 64 -14.61 1.88 -3.84
C PRO A 64 -13.09 2.03 -3.76
N TRP A 65 -12.50 1.41 -2.76
CA TRP A 65 -11.06 1.58 -2.54
C TRP A 65 -10.22 1.09 -3.74
N SER A 66 -10.75 0.19 -4.56
CA SER A 66 -10.09 -0.27 -5.78
C SER A 66 -9.80 0.89 -6.75
N ALA A 67 -10.53 1.99 -6.67
CA ALA A 67 -10.27 3.18 -7.48
C ALA A 67 -8.92 3.80 -7.14
N ARG A 68 -8.40 3.60 -5.94
CA ARG A 68 -7.08 4.05 -5.54
C ARG A 68 -5.98 3.29 -6.30
N ARG A 69 -6.27 2.05 -6.70
CA ARG A 69 -5.37 1.18 -7.46
C ARG A 69 -4.06 0.88 -6.74
N ALA A 70 -4.15 0.77 -5.42
CA ALA A 70 -3.04 0.33 -4.57
C ALA A 70 -3.09 -1.19 -4.38
N ASN A 71 -2.01 -1.77 -3.91
CA ASN A 71 -1.89 -3.21 -3.75
C ASN A 71 -2.50 -3.73 -2.45
N LEU A 72 -2.16 -3.09 -1.32
CA LEU A 72 -2.52 -3.61 0.00
C LEU A 72 -3.31 -2.58 0.77
N LEU A 73 -4.40 -3.03 1.38
CA LEU A 73 -5.20 -2.22 2.30
C LEU A 73 -5.00 -2.79 3.71
N VAL A 74 -4.55 -1.95 4.62
CA VAL A 74 -4.35 -2.32 6.03
C VAL A 74 -5.16 -1.38 6.91
N ASP A 75 -5.34 -1.72 8.19
CA ASP A 75 -6.04 -0.85 9.12
C ASP A 75 -5.20 -0.56 10.36
N ASP A 76 -5.68 0.36 11.17
CA ASP A 76 -5.16 0.64 12.51
C ASP A 76 -3.67 0.96 12.48
N LEU A 77 -3.26 1.84 11.57
CA LEU A 77 -1.86 2.14 11.34
C LEU A 77 -1.73 3.56 10.81
N ASN A 78 -0.64 4.23 11.16
CA ASN A 78 -0.32 5.56 10.62
C ASN A 78 0.99 5.48 9.86
N LEU A 79 0.92 5.71 8.55
CA LEU A 79 2.10 5.65 7.68
C LEU A 79 2.76 7.02 7.47
N GLU A 80 2.18 8.07 8.01
CA GLU A 80 2.72 9.42 7.81
C GLU A 80 4.15 9.53 8.37
N ASN A 81 5.05 10.04 7.53
CA ASN A 81 6.46 10.26 7.90
C ASN A 81 7.21 8.99 8.32
N THR A 82 6.90 7.87 7.68
CA THR A 82 7.52 6.57 8.02
C THR A 82 8.58 6.12 7.03
N SER A 83 9.07 7.00 6.16
CA SER A 83 10.13 6.64 5.20
C SER A 83 11.32 5.99 5.93
N GLY A 84 11.79 4.87 5.40
CA GLY A 84 12.90 4.13 5.98
C GLY A 84 12.51 3.10 7.03
N GLN A 85 11.27 3.15 7.51
CA GLN A 85 10.80 2.15 8.46
C GLN A 85 10.37 0.88 7.73
N THR A 86 10.20 -0.21 8.47
CA THR A 86 9.80 -1.48 7.89
C THR A 86 8.38 -1.84 8.30
N LEU A 87 7.69 -2.51 7.38
CA LEU A 87 6.33 -2.99 7.58
C LEU A 87 6.36 -4.50 7.51
N HIS A 88 5.95 -5.16 8.58
CA HIS A 88 5.95 -6.62 8.68
C HIS A 88 4.54 -7.13 8.48
N ILE A 89 4.34 -7.97 7.48
CA ILE A 89 3.04 -8.58 7.18
C ILE A 89 3.27 -10.09 7.14
N GLY A 90 2.79 -10.79 8.18
CA GLY A 90 3.14 -12.19 8.32
C GLY A 90 4.66 -12.34 8.35
N ASP A 91 5.22 -13.15 7.45
CA ASP A 91 6.67 -13.35 7.35
C ASP A 91 7.34 -12.40 6.36
N VAL A 92 6.57 -11.57 5.67
CA VAL A 92 7.10 -10.64 4.66
C VAL A 92 7.51 -9.33 5.32
N ILE A 93 8.65 -8.79 4.88
CA ILE A 93 9.14 -7.50 5.36
C ILE A 93 9.27 -6.56 4.17
N LEU A 94 8.61 -5.40 4.28
CA LEU A 94 8.67 -4.34 3.29
C LEU A 94 9.38 -3.14 3.91
N ARG A 95 10.19 -2.44 3.11
CA ARG A 95 10.75 -1.15 3.52
C ARG A 95 9.93 -0.04 2.89
N ILE A 96 9.52 0.92 3.70
CA ILE A 96 8.78 2.09 3.21
C ILE A 96 9.79 3.03 2.57
N THR A 97 9.65 3.26 1.26
CA THR A 97 10.56 4.13 0.52
C THR A 97 10.10 5.58 0.50
N GLY A 98 8.81 5.81 0.65
CA GLY A 98 8.30 7.17 0.71
C GLY A 98 6.79 7.23 0.56
N GLU A 99 6.29 8.46 0.59
CA GLU A 99 4.86 8.71 0.39
C GLU A 99 4.49 8.49 -1.06
N THR A 100 3.33 7.86 -1.27
CA THR A 100 2.74 7.77 -2.60
C THR A 100 1.93 9.04 -2.85
N THR A 101 2.31 9.82 -3.87
CA THR A 101 1.56 11.02 -4.19
C THR A 101 0.31 10.67 -4.99
N PRO A 102 -0.83 11.33 -4.73
CA PRO A 102 -2.04 11.08 -5.53
C PRO A 102 -1.77 11.48 -6.98
N CYS A 103 -2.25 10.67 -7.92
CA CYS A 103 -2.00 10.91 -9.33
C CYS A 103 -3.28 11.32 -10.06
N PRO A 104 -3.16 11.87 -11.29
CA PRO A 104 -4.35 12.30 -12.03
C PRO A 104 -5.38 11.21 -12.29
N ARG A 105 -4.99 9.92 -12.26
CA ARG A 105 -5.94 8.84 -12.43
C ARG A 105 -6.99 8.79 -11.32
N MET A 106 -6.61 9.25 -10.12
CA MET A 106 -7.58 9.31 -9.02
C MET A 106 -8.63 10.35 -9.29
N GLU A 107 -8.24 11.45 -9.93
CA GLU A 107 -9.17 12.49 -10.34
C GLU A 107 -10.09 12.00 -11.46
N GLU A 108 -9.58 11.16 -12.36
CA GLU A 108 -10.40 10.52 -13.39
C GLU A 108 -11.46 9.61 -12.78
N ALA A 109 -11.11 8.91 -11.71
CA ALA A 109 -12.04 8.02 -11.03
C ALA A 109 -13.13 8.79 -10.31
N CYS A 110 -12.79 9.91 -9.70
CA CYS A 110 -13.74 10.74 -8.97
C CYS A 110 -13.18 12.14 -8.79
N ALA A 111 -13.93 13.14 -9.23
CA ALA A 111 -13.51 14.54 -9.11
C ALA A 111 -13.30 14.90 -7.64
N GLY A 112 -12.15 15.51 -7.34
CA GLY A 112 -11.79 15.92 -5.99
C GLY A 112 -11.00 14.87 -5.23
N LEU A 113 -10.91 13.63 -5.72
CA LEU A 113 -10.24 12.54 -4.99
C LEU A 113 -8.75 12.80 -4.85
N GLN A 114 -8.11 13.34 -5.88
CA GLN A 114 -6.68 13.63 -5.83
C GLN A 114 -6.36 14.59 -4.69
N ASN A 115 -7.13 15.66 -4.55
CA ASN A 115 -6.94 16.64 -3.46
C ASN A 115 -7.27 16.05 -2.09
N ALA A 116 -8.29 15.20 -2.02
CA ALA A 116 -8.70 14.59 -0.75
C ALA A 116 -7.63 13.64 -0.21
N LEU A 117 -6.85 13.03 -1.11
CA LEU A 117 -5.78 12.09 -0.73
C LEU A 117 -4.44 12.78 -0.48
N ALA A 118 -4.31 14.08 -0.76
CA ALA A 118 -3.04 14.77 -0.66
C ALA A 118 -2.48 14.90 0.76
N PRO A 119 -3.29 15.24 1.80
CA PRO A 119 -2.71 15.46 3.12
C PRO A 119 -2.39 14.15 3.85
N GLU A 120 -1.42 14.24 4.77
CA GLU A 120 -1.19 13.22 5.80
C GLU A 120 -0.92 11.82 5.26
N TRP A 121 -0.30 11.73 4.10
CA TRP A 121 0.02 10.43 3.46
C TRP A 121 -1.24 9.58 3.21
N ARG A 122 -2.38 10.19 2.99
CA ARG A 122 -3.63 9.46 2.76
C ARG A 122 -3.57 8.56 1.53
N ALA A 123 -2.77 8.94 0.53
CA ALA A 123 -2.61 8.11 -0.67
C ALA A 123 -1.76 6.87 -0.40
N GLY A 124 -1.11 6.79 0.77
CA GLY A 124 -0.40 5.61 1.21
C GLY A 124 1.11 5.72 1.06
N ALA A 125 1.76 4.58 1.11
CA ALA A 125 3.22 4.48 1.05
C ALA A 125 3.66 3.55 -0.06
N SER A 126 4.78 3.90 -0.69
CA SER A 126 5.49 3.02 -1.63
C SER A 126 6.50 2.21 -0.85
N CYS A 127 6.64 0.94 -1.20
CA CYS A 127 7.53 0.02 -0.49
C CYS A 127 8.34 -0.82 -1.45
N THR A 128 9.47 -1.31 -0.95
CA THR A 128 10.28 -2.32 -1.63
C THR A 128 10.36 -3.56 -0.74
N VAL A 129 10.49 -4.73 -1.34
CA VAL A 129 10.50 -5.98 -0.60
C VAL A 129 11.90 -6.24 -0.06
N ILE A 130 12.01 -6.46 1.27
CA ILE A 130 13.26 -6.83 1.92
C ILE A 130 13.30 -8.33 2.12
N GLU A 131 12.20 -8.93 2.54
CA GLU A 131 12.13 -10.37 2.74
C GLU A 131 10.80 -10.87 2.18
N GLY A 132 10.89 -11.87 1.30
CA GLY A 132 9.72 -12.43 0.64
C GLY A 132 9.02 -13.51 1.45
N GLY A 133 7.91 -13.98 0.95
CA GLY A 133 7.09 -15.00 1.57
C GLY A 133 5.67 -14.90 1.05
N LYS A 134 4.75 -15.55 1.74
CA LYS A 134 3.32 -15.49 1.38
C LYS A 134 2.58 -14.61 2.37
N ILE A 135 1.71 -13.75 1.85
CA ILE A 135 0.80 -12.97 2.69
C ILE A 135 -0.64 -13.34 2.35
N LYS A 136 -1.50 -13.26 3.36
CA LYS A 136 -2.92 -13.58 3.23
C LYS A 136 -3.76 -12.49 3.88
N VAL A 137 -4.94 -12.28 3.33
CA VAL A 137 -5.93 -11.42 3.99
C VAL A 137 -6.16 -11.95 5.40
N GLY A 138 -6.08 -11.06 6.39
CA GLY A 138 -6.17 -11.44 7.80
C GLY A 138 -4.84 -11.50 8.51
N ASP A 139 -3.72 -11.48 7.79
CA ASP A 139 -2.41 -11.48 8.42
C ASP A 139 -2.21 -10.22 9.25
N SER A 140 -1.47 -10.38 10.35
CA SER A 140 -1.14 -9.23 11.19
C SER A 140 -0.10 -8.35 10.51
N VAL A 141 -0.22 -7.04 10.75
CA VAL A 141 0.66 -6.03 10.19
C VAL A 141 1.33 -5.29 11.34
N ARG A 142 2.64 -5.06 11.23
CA ARG A 142 3.38 -4.35 12.26
C ARG A 142 4.37 -3.38 11.62
N LEU A 143 4.36 -2.15 12.11
CA LEU A 143 5.31 -1.12 11.68
C LEU A 143 6.46 -1.07 12.67
N GLU A 144 7.70 -1.13 12.16
CA GLU A 144 8.89 -1.04 13.02
C GLU A 144 9.78 0.06 12.54
N LYS A 145 10.24 0.87 13.47
CA LYS A 145 11.31 1.81 13.20
C LYS A 145 12.58 1.01 12.97
N GLU A 146 13.33 1.38 11.95
CA GLU A 146 14.62 0.78 11.72
C GLU A 146 15.54 1.23 12.85
N THR A 147 15.96 0.26 13.59
CA THR A 147 16.93 0.57 14.58
C THR A 147 18.26 0.51 13.95
N LEU A 148 18.75 1.08 13.69
CA LEU A 148 19.88 0.91 13.16
C LEU A 148 20.87 0.40 13.73
N VAL A 149 20.70 0.00 14.05
CA VAL A 149 21.43 -0.34 14.45
C VAL A 149 22.11 -1.04 14.31
N ALA A 150 21.75 -1.00 14.21
CA ALA A 150 22.15 -1.49 14.05
C ALA A 150 23.10 -1.63 13.77
N THR A 151 23.16 -1.36 13.75
CA THR A 151 23.84 -1.38 13.39
C THR A 151 24.70 -1.40 13.56
N GLY A 152 24.65 -1.36 13.61
CA GLY A 152 25.46 -1.35 13.67
C GLY A 152 25.89 -1.56 13.71
#